data_cac18b275b4066c7751877d9463fea7f
#
_entry.id   cac18b275b4066c7751877d9463fea7f
#
_cell.length_a   1.000
_cell.length_b   1.000
_cell.length_c   1.000
_cell.angle_alpha   90.00
_cell.angle_beta   90.00
_cell.angle_gamma   90.00
#
_symmetry.space_group_name_H-M   'P 1'
#
loop_
_entity.id
_entity.type
_entity.pdbx_description
1 polymer ?
#
loop_
_entity_poly.entity_id
_entity_poly.type
_entity_poly.pdbx_seq_one_letter_code
_entity_poly.pdbx_strand_id
1 'polypeptide(L)'
;PLEPGERYEVEGFEVLGKEQNHPGLSYGYRFEKDGRTVVYSTDAEHKFDTDEEESRFTRFFDRADLLIFDAQYPVIDAVTVKEHWGHSHSYQGVELALKARVKHLCLFHNDPVTSDKDLDKLLLKTGKMVPLVKEASNLKVSMAWDGRVIAI
;
A
#
# COMPACT_ATOMS: atom_id res chain seq x y z
N PRO A 1 -8.52 -3.12 22.40
CA PRO A 1 -8.34 -3.41 20.97
C PRO A 1 -9.14 -2.40 20.16
N LEU A 2 -8.60 -2.02 18.97
CA LEU A 2 -9.32 -1.16 18.03
C LEU A 2 -10.24 -2.05 17.19
N GLU A 3 -11.52 -1.69 17.12
CA GLU A 3 -12.48 -2.39 16.26
C GLU A 3 -12.36 -1.88 14.82
N PRO A 4 -12.31 -2.74 13.81
CA PRO A 4 -12.24 -2.32 12.41
C PRO A 4 -13.46 -1.49 12.01
N GLY A 5 -13.21 -0.40 11.28
CA GLY A 5 -14.25 0.52 10.82
C GLY A 5 -14.59 1.65 11.80
N GLU A 6 -14.14 1.55 13.05
CA GLU A 6 -14.31 2.59 14.04
C GLU A 6 -13.11 3.55 14.08
N ARG A 7 -13.37 4.82 14.45
CA ARG A 7 -12.33 5.84 14.61
C ARG A 7 -11.99 6.02 16.07
N TYR A 8 -10.70 6.11 16.35
CA TYR A 8 -10.18 6.26 17.72
C TYR A 8 -9.20 7.43 17.76
N GLU A 9 -9.18 8.13 18.88
CA GLU A 9 -8.10 9.08 19.17
C GLU A 9 -7.01 8.38 20.00
N VAL A 10 -5.79 8.37 19.49
CA VAL A 10 -4.62 7.75 20.14
C VAL A 10 -3.44 8.69 20.05
N GLU A 11 -2.96 9.19 21.18
CA GLU A 11 -1.79 10.09 21.26
C GLU A 11 -1.87 11.33 20.32
N GLY A 12 -3.10 11.85 20.16
CA GLY A 12 -3.36 12.99 19.28
C GLY A 12 -3.42 12.67 17.80
N PHE A 13 -3.50 11.38 17.44
CA PHE A 13 -3.83 10.91 16.10
C PHE A 13 -5.27 10.42 16.05
N GLU A 14 -6.00 10.77 15.01
CA GLU A 14 -7.19 10.03 14.64
C GLU A 14 -6.75 8.75 13.91
N VAL A 15 -7.17 7.59 14.42
CA VAL A 15 -6.77 6.27 13.91
C VAL A 15 -8.01 5.51 13.46
N LEU A 16 -7.99 5.04 12.23
CA LEU A 16 -9.00 4.13 11.67
C LEU A 16 -8.35 2.80 11.33
N GLY A 17 -8.83 1.71 11.93
CA GLY A 17 -8.44 0.34 11.59
C GLY A 17 -9.31 -0.23 10.48
N LYS A 18 -8.73 -1.06 9.62
CA LYS A 18 -9.43 -1.81 8.57
C LYS A 18 -8.90 -3.24 8.53
N GLU A 19 -9.80 -4.21 8.61
CA GLU A 19 -9.45 -5.61 8.34
C GLU A 19 -9.03 -5.78 6.87
N GLN A 20 -7.96 -6.53 6.65
CA GLN A 20 -7.36 -6.75 5.36
C GLN A 20 -7.55 -8.19 4.88
N ASN A 21 -7.45 -8.39 3.58
CA ASN A 21 -7.57 -9.71 2.97
C ASN A 21 -6.24 -10.45 3.12
N HIS A 22 -6.18 -11.36 4.08
CA HIS A 22 -5.01 -12.18 4.42
C HIS A 22 -5.48 -13.49 5.05
N PRO A 23 -4.78 -14.64 4.86
CA PRO A 23 -5.15 -15.93 5.46
C PRO A 23 -5.20 -15.93 7.00
N GLY A 24 -4.38 -15.08 7.65
CA GLY A 24 -4.47 -14.77 9.08
C GLY A 24 -5.16 -13.44 9.32
N LEU A 25 -5.42 -13.09 10.58
CA LEU A 25 -5.92 -11.77 10.92
C LEU A 25 -4.85 -10.72 10.63
N SER A 26 -5.18 -9.78 9.75
CA SER A 26 -4.35 -8.63 9.42
C SER A 26 -5.16 -7.36 9.40
N TYR A 27 -4.55 -6.26 9.86
CA TYR A 27 -5.19 -4.96 9.94
C TYR A 27 -4.31 -3.88 9.33
N GLY A 28 -4.90 -3.07 8.44
CA GLY A 28 -4.33 -1.80 8.01
C GLY A 28 -4.77 -0.67 8.94
N TYR A 29 -3.97 0.38 8.98
CA TYR A 29 -4.23 1.54 9.82
C TYR A 29 -4.07 2.82 9.02
N ARG A 30 -5.05 3.73 9.19
CA ARG A 30 -5.00 5.08 8.69
C ARG A 30 -4.84 6.03 9.87
N PHE A 31 -3.79 6.84 9.86
CA PHE A 31 -3.44 7.82 10.88
C PHE A 31 -3.63 9.22 10.30
N GLU A 32 -4.35 10.06 11.01
CA GLU A 32 -4.57 11.45 10.64
C GLU A 32 -4.17 12.38 11.80
N LYS A 33 -3.33 13.39 11.49
CA LYS A 33 -2.92 14.42 12.45
C LYS A 33 -2.47 15.67 11.70
N ASP A 34 -2.87 16.86 12.18
CA ASP A 34 -2.44 18.17 11.65
C ASP A 34 -2.62 18.29 10.12
N GLY A 35 -3.71 17.71 9.59
CA GLY A 35 -4.00 17.71 8.16
C GLY A 35 -3.11 16.80 7.32
N ARG A 36 -2.32 15.91 7.94
CA ARG A 36 -1.52 14.88 7.30
C ARG A 36 -2.15 13.51 7.49
N THR A 37 -1.96 12.67 6.50
CA THR A 37 -2.49 11.31 6.50
C THR A 37 -1.42 10.30 6.13
N VAL A 38 -1.24 9.31 6.99
CA VAL A 38 -0.41 8.12 6.71
C VAL A 38 -1.29 6.88 6.73
N VAL A 39 -1.14 6.02 5.73
CA VAL A 39 -1.78 4.71 5.73
C VAL A 39 -0.72 3.62 5.73
N TYR A 40 -0.88 2.65 6.63
CA TYR A 40 -0.10 1.43 6.71
C TYR A 40 -1.00 0.26 6.30
N SER A 41 -0.68 -0.39 5.18
CA SER A 41 -1.48 -1.49 4.61
C SER A 41 -0.54 -2.57 4.07
N THR A 42 -0.07 -3.43 4.97
CA THR A 42 0.78 -4.57 4.66
C THR A 42 0.12 -5.85 5.13
N ASP A 43 0.62 -7.00 4.71
CA ASP A 43 -0.05 -8.28 4.89
C ASP A 43 -1.49 -8.20 4.33
N ALA A 44 -1.57 -7.78 3.07
CA ALA A 44 -2.83 -7.55 2.39
C ALA A 44 -2.78 -7.94 0.92
N GLU A 45 -3.65 -8.85 0.54
CA GLU A 45 -3.93 -9.15 -0.87
C GLU A 45 -5.03 -8.22 -1.36
N HIS A 46 -4.69 -7.32 -2.26
CA HIS A 46 -5.65 -6.37 -2.84
C HIS A 46 -6.26 -6.96 -4.12
N LYS A 47 -6.88 -8.12 -4.00
CA LYS A 47 -7.64 -8.73 -5.08
C LYS A 47 -9.02 -8.08 -5.16
N PHE A 48 -9.39 -7.66 -6.35
CA PHE A 48 -10.68 -7.00 -6.59
C PHE A 48 -11.55 -7.88 -7.47
N ASP A 49 -12.34 -8.72 -6.83
CA ASP A 49 -13.35 -9.50 -7.51
C ASP A 49 -14.61 -8.65 -7.77
N THR A 50 -14.72 -7.49 -7.10
CA THR A 50 -15.84 -6.56 -7.24
C THR A 50 -15.39 -5.10 -7.17
N ASP A 51 -16.14 -4.20 -7.85
CA ASP A 51 -15.97 -2.74 -7.76
C ASP A 51 -16.14 -2.24 -6.32
N GLU A 52 -16.91 -2.93 -5.50
CA GLU A 52 -17.12 -2.56 -4.09
C GLU A 52 -15.86 -2.78 -3.27
N GLU A 53 -15.17 -3.89 -3.43
CA GLU A 53 -13.89 -4.18 -2.73
C GLU A 53 -12.81 -3.17 -3.11
N GLU A 54 -12.66 -2.90 -4.41
CA GLU A 54 -11.75 -1.86 -4.88
C GLU A 54 -12.09 -0.49 -4.28
N SER A 55 -13.37 -0.13 -4.28
CA SER A 55 -13.86 1.13 -3.73
C SER A 55 -13.60 1.25 -2.22
N ARG A 56 -13.70 0.14 -1.45
CA ARG A 56 -13.39 0.13 -0.01
C ARG A 56 -11.92 0.45 0.27
N PHE A 57 -10.99 -0.11 -0.49
CA PHE A 57 -9.56 0.18 -0.36
C PHE A 57 -9.22 1.59 -0.87
N THR A 58 -9.77 1.99 -2.00
CA THR A 58 -9.56 3.34 -2.54
C THR A 58 -10.01 4.42 -1.56
N ARG A 59 -11.15 4.24 -0.87
CA ARG A 59 -11.60 5.15 0.19
C ARG A 59 -10.67 5.15 1.40
N PHE A 60 -10.17 3.98 1.80
CA PHE A 60 -9.25 3.87 2.94
C PHE A 60 -7.92 4.58 2.68
N PHE A 61 -7.45 4.57 1.42
CA PHE A 61 -6.22 5.23 0.98
C PHE A 61 -6.43 6.69 0.56
N ASP A 62 -7.69 7.18 0.48
CA ASP A 62 -8.00 8.46 -0.15
C ASP A 62 -7.11 9.59 0.34
N ARG A 63 -6.42 10.25 -0.61
CA ARG A 63 -5.53 11.40 -0.43
C ARG A 63 -4.46 11.24 0.64
N ALA A 64 -4.00 10.01 0.92
CA ALA A 64 -2.90 9.82 1.85
C ALA A 64 -1.64 10.59 1.39
N ASP A 65 -0.99 11.27 2.32
CA ASP A 65 0.33 11.87 2.09
C ASP A 65 1.38 10.78 1.91
N LEU A 66 1.24 9.67 2.66
CA LEU A 66 2.07 8.48 2.55
C LEU A 66 1.20 7.22 2.65
N LEU A 67 1.33 6.33 1.66
CA LEU A 67 0.81 4.96 1.72
C LEU A 67 2.00 3.99 1.79
N ILE A 68 2.10 3.25 2.90
CA ILE A 68 3.01 2.11 3.05
C ILE A 68 2.24 0.87 2.63
N PHE A 69 2.69 0.22 1.56
CA PHE A 69 1.92 -0.78 0.82
C PHE A 69 2.69 -2.08 0.64
N ASP A 70 1.97 -3.19 0.80
CA ASP A 70 2.48 -4.54 0.55
C ASP A 70 2.91 -4.71 -0.92
N ALA A 71 4.15 -5.12 -1.13
CA ALA A 71 4.70 -5.36 -2.46
C ALA A 71 5.61 -6.60 -2.47
N GLN A 72 5.16 -7.66 -1.80
CA GLN A 72 6.01 -8.82 -1.51
C GLN A 72 6.40 -9.57 -2.78
N TYR A 73 5.49 -9.75 -3.72
CA TYR A 73 5.72 -10.65 -4.85
C TYR A 73 5.89 -9.92 -6.19
N PRO A 74 6.67 -10.50 -7.12
CA PRO A 74 6.58 -10.15 -8.54
C PRO A 74 5.15 -10.36 -9.05
N VAL A 75 4.73 -9.56 -10.03
CA VAL A 75 3.36 -9.62 -10.59
C VAL A 75 2.97 -11.03 -11.01
N ILE A 76 3.86 -11.74 -11.71
CA ILE A 76 3.57 -13.10 -12.20
C ILE A 76 3.32 -14.04 -11.03
N ASP A 77 4.15 -14.01 -9.99
CA ASP A 77 4.01 -14.89 -8.83
C ASP A 77 2.73 -14.59 -8.04
N ALA A 78 2.39 -13.30 -7.89
CA ALA A 78 1.19 -12.87 -7.17
C ALA A 78 -0.11 -13.34 -7.83
N VAL A 79 -0.15 -13.38 -9.17
CA VAL A 79 -1.37 -13.74 -9.92
C VAL A 79 -1.43 -15.21 -10.34
N THR A 80 -0.42 -16.02 -10.05
CA THR A 80 -0.36 -17.42 -10.47
C THR A 80 -0.13 -18.38 -9.32
N VAL A 81 1.07 -18.38 -8.76
CA VAL A 81 1.52 -19.39 -7.79
C VAL A 81 1.16 -18.99 -6.35
N LYS A 82 1.13 -17.69 -6.07
CA LYS A 82 0.95 -17.12 -4.73
C LYS A 82 -0.40 -16.41 -4.54
N GLU A 83 -1.34 -16.69 -5.42
CA GLU A 83 -2.74 -16.26 -5.26
C GLU A 83 -3.32 -16.81 -3.95
N HIS A 84 -4.03 -15.97 -3.19
CA HIS A 84 -4.57 -16.25 -1.84
C HIS A 84 -3.51 -16.42 -0.73
N TRP A 85 -2.27 -15.97 -0.95
CA TRP A 85 -1.23 -15.96 0.08
C TRP A 85 -1.29 -14.71 0.96
N GLY A 86 -2.18 -13.76 0.63
CA GLY A 86 -2.43 -12.58 1.44
C GLY A 86 -1.50 -11.41 1.16
N HIS A 87 -0.84 -11.37 0.00
CA HIS A 87 0.11 -10.31 -0.36
C HIS A 87 -0.13 -9.76 -1.76
N SER A 88 0.30 -8.53 -1.97
CA SER A 88 0.15 -7.78 -3.20
C SER A 88 1.46 -7.62 -3.97
N HIS A 89 1.40 -6.90 -5.07
CA HIS A 89 2.54 -6.55 -5.90
C HIS A 89 2.58 -5.03 -6.19
N SER A 90 3.76 -4.54 -6.53
CA SER A 90 4.02 -3.10 -6.69
C SER A 90 3.13 -2.42 -7.75
N TYR A 91 2.74 -3.13 -8.80
CA TYR A 91 1.88 -2.60 -9.86
C TYR A 91 0.49 -2.25 -9.32
N GLN A 92 -0.10 -3.15 -8.56
CA GLN A 92 -1.40 -2.95 -7.91
C GLN A 92 -1.35 -1.77 -6.94
N GLY A 93 -0.22 -1.61 -6.23
CA GLY A 93 0.02 -0.43 -5.39
C GLY A 93 -0.01 0.88 -6.17
N VAL A 94 0.57 0.92 -7.38
CA VAL A 94 0.51 2.11 -8.26
C VAL A 94 -0.93 2.41 -8.69
N GLU A 95 -1.67 1.42 -9.16
CA GLU A 95 -3.06 1.61 -9.60
C GLU A 95 -3.94 2.17 -8.48
N LEU A 96 -3.89 1.54 -7.31
CA LEU A 96 -4.67 1.97 -6.14
C LEU A 96 -4.25 3.35 -5.65
N ALA A 97 -2.93 3.61 -5.57
CA ALA A 97 -2.42 4.91 -5.15
C ALA A 97 -2.89 6.03 -6.09
N LEU A 98 -2.90 5.79 -7.40
CA LEU A 98 -3.38 6.75 -8.41
C LEU A 98 -4.90 6.98 -8.32
N LYS A 99 -5.68 5.90 -8.16
CA LYS A 99 -7.15 5.99 -7.96
C LYS A 99 -7.49 6.73 -6.68
N ALA A 100 -6.77 6.46 -5.59
CA ALA A 100 -6.94 7.08 -4.29
C ALA A 100 -6.27 8.47 -4.16
N ARG A 101 -5.61 8.98 -5.20
CA ARG A 101 -4.91 10.28 -5.18
C ARG A 101 -3.85 10.39 -4.08
N VAL A 102 -3.18 9.30 -3.79
CA VAL A 102 -2.04 9.22 -2.85
C VAL A 102 -0.88 10.07 -3.38
N LYS A 103 -0.18 10.78 -2.49
CA LYS A 103 0.97 11.62 -2.88
C LYS A 103 2.27 10.83 -2.94
N HIS A 104 2.45 9.88 -2.01
CA HIS A 104 3.67 9.07 -1.92
C HIS A 104 3.32 7.61 -1.62
N LEU A 105 3.67 6.71 -2.52
CA LEU A 105 3.61 5.26 -2.35
C LEU A 105 4.97 4.76 -1.88
N CYS A 106 5.03 4.12 -0.73
CA CYS A 106 6.20 3.42 -0.22
C CYS A 106 5.96 1.91 -0.28
N LEU A 107 6.70 1.24 -1.15
CA LEU A 107 6.66 -0.22 -1.27
C LEU A 107 7.35 -0.84 -0.06
N PHE A 108 6.69 -1.79 0.57
CA PHE A 108 7.13 -2.44 1.81
C PHE A 108 6.85 -3.95 1.75
N HIS A 109 7.25 -4.69 2.76
CA HIS A 109 7.01 -6.12 2.89
C HIS A 109 7.57 -6.94 1.71
N ASN A 110 8.80 -6.62 1.29
CA ASN A 110 9.45 -7.34 0.19
C ASN A 110 9.79 -8.78 0.60
N ASP A 111 9.77 -9.70 -0.37
CA ASP A 111 10.18 -11.07 -0.14
C ASP A 111 11.64 -11.10 0.38
N PRO A 112 11.91 -11.71 1.56
CA PRO A 112 13.22 -11.69 2.19
C PRO A 112 14.33 -12.36 1.37
N VAL A 113 14.01 -13.14 0.35
CA VAL A 113 15.00 -13.73 -0.56
C VAL A 113 15.38 -12.79 -1.72
N THR A 114 14.70 -11.66 -1.86
CA THR A 114 14.98 -10.70 -2.94
C THR A 114 16.21 -9.85 -2.60
N SER A 115 17.18 -9.82 -3.51
CA SER A 115 18.38 -9.00 -3.33
C SER A 115 18.11 -7.50 -3.45
N ASP A 116 18.91 -6.64 -2.79
CA ASP A 116 18.82 -5.18 -2.91
C ASP A 116 18.86 -4.72 -4.36
N LYS A 117 19.72 -5.34 -5.18
CA LYS A 117 19.81 -5.05 -6.62
C LYS A 117 18.51 -5.33 -7.36
N ASP A 118 17.76 -6.34 -6.97
CA ASP A 118 16.48 -6.66 -7.60
C ASP A 118 15.37 -5.77 -7.06
N LEU A 119 15.44 -5.35 -5.79
CA LEU A 119 14.58 -4.31 -5.23
C LEU A 119 14.78 -2.96 -5.94
N ASP A 120 16.01 -2.55 -6.23
CA ASP A 120 16.31 -1.36 -7.01
C ASP A 120 15.71 -1.43 -8.42
N LYS A 121 15.82 -2.58 -9.07
CA LYS A 121 15.20 -2.81 -10.40
C LYS A 121 13.67 -2.77 -10.31
N LEU A 122 13.08 -3.36 -9.26
CA LEU A 122 11.65 -3.32 -9.02
C LEU A 122 11.18 -1.87 -8.86
N LEU A 123 11.85 -1.10 -8.01
CA LEU A 123 11.54 0.31 -7.80
C LEU A 123 11.61 1.11 -9.10
N LEU A 124 12.68 0.92 -9.89
CA LEU A 124 12.83 1.61 -11.17
C LEU A 124 11.71 1.25 -12.16
N LYS A 125 11.35 -0.02 -12.25
CA LYS A 125 10.26 -0.50 -13.12
C LYS A 125 8.92 0.09 -12.66
N THR A 126 8.63 0.03 -11.36
CA THR A 126 7.39 0.55 -10.77
C THR A 126 7.25 2.06 -11.02
N GLY A 127 8.33 2.84 -10.84
CA GLY A 127 8.31 4.27 -11.15
C GLY A 127 7.99 4.60 -12.61
N LYS A 128 8.47 3.77 -13.55
CA LYS A 128 8.18 3.93 -14.99
C LYS A 128 6.73 3.59 -15.35
N MET A 129 6.01 2.89 -14.52
CA MET A 129 4.61 2.54 -14.75
C MET A 129 3.65 3.68 -14.43
N VAL A 130 4.01 4.56 -13.50
CA VAL A 130 3.15 5.67 -13.08
C VAL A 130 2.63 6.48 -14.28
N PRO A 131 3.48 7.00 -15.19
CA PRO A 131 2.99 7.75 -16.35
C PRO A 131 2.23 6.89 -17.36
N LEU A 132 2.41 5.57 -17.37
CA LEU A 132 1.67 4.67 -18.26
C LEU A 132 0.23 4.48 -17.80
N VAL A 133 -0.01 4.51 -16.47
CA VAL A 133 -1.35 4.41 -15.88
C VAL A 133 -2.05 5.77 -15.88
N LYS A 134 -1.30 6.84 -15.59
CA LYS A 134 -1.82 8.22 -15.55
C LYS A 134 -0.73 9.22 -15.94
N GLU A 135 -0.80 9.74 -17.16
CA GLU A 135 0.22 10.56 -17.80
C GLU A 135 0.69 11.77 -16.98
N ALA A 136 -0.21 12.50 -16.38
CA ALA A 136 0.09 13.72 -15.60
C ALA A 136 0.03 13.48 -14.09
N SER A 137 0.65 12.41 -13.59
CA SER A 137 0.65 12.10 -12.16
C SER A 137 1.92 12.57 -11.44
N ASN A 138 1.73 13.15 -10.25
CA ASN A 138 2.81 13.52 -9.34
C ASN A 138 3.03 12.45 -8.25
N LEU A 139 2.56 11.21 -8.44
CA LEU A 139 2.76 10.14 -7.49
C LEU A 139 4.25 9.84 -7.33
N LYS A 140 4.78 10.07 -6.12
CA LYS A 140 6.10 9.63 -5.75
C LYS A 140 6.07 8.15 -5.39
N VAL A 141 7.04 7.38 -5.88
CA VAL A 141 7.20 5.96 -5.52
C VAL A 141 8.56 5.77 -4.88
N SER A 142 8.60 5.00 -3.81
CA SER A 142 9.84 4.64 -3.12
C SER A 142 9.78 3.23 -2.56
N MET A 143 10.93 2.69 -2.16
CA MET A 143 11.08 1.41 -1.47
C MET A 143 11.44 1.67 -0.01
N ALA A 144 10.87 0.90 0.91
CA ALA A 144 11.28 0.91 2.31
C ALA A 144 12.61 0.16 2.50
N TRP A 145 13.40 0.61 3.46
CA TRP A 145 14.59 -0.10 3.96
C TRP A 145 14.83 0.27 5.43
N ASP A 146 15.61 -0.53 6.12
CA ASP A 146 15.92 -0.34 7.53
C ASP A 146 16.56 1.02 7.79
N GLY A 147 16.02 1.76 8.75
CA GLY A 147 16.48 3.10 9.12
C GLY A 147 16.01 4.23 8.21
N ARG A 148 15.20 3.95 7.16
CA ARG A 148 14.65 5.02 6.32
C ARG A 148 13.68 5.91 7.11
N VAL A 149 13.87 7.21 7.01
CA VAL A 149 12.94 8.24 7.50
C VAL A 149 12.26 8.92 6.31
N ILE A 150 10.94 9.03 6.35
CA ILE A 150 10.13 9.74 5.36
C ILE A 150 9.43 10.90 6.05
N ALA A 151 9.78 12.12 5.65
CA ALA A 151 9.05 13.32 6.08
C ALA A 151 7.79 13.51 5.23
N ILE A 152 6.67 13.87 5.85
CA ILE A 152 5.35 14.09 5.23
C ILE A 152 4.77 15.46 5.60
#